data_efd026b59fd320f956dee05f4415f9e2
#
_entry.id   efd026b59fd320f956dee05f4415f9e2
#
_cell.length_a   1.000
_cell.length_b   1.000
_cell.length_c   1.000
_cell.angle_alpha   90.00
_cell.angle_beta   90.00
_cell.angle_gamma   90.00
#
_symmetry.space_group_name_H-M   'P 1'
#
loop_
_entity.id
_entity.type
_entity.pdbx_description
1 polymer ?
#
loop_
_entity_poly.entity_id
_entity_poly.type
_entity_poly.pdbx_seq_one_letter_code
_entity_poly.pdbx_strand_id
1 'polypeptide(L)'
;MTTKKQFNSFEEMLSGSDVPVLVDFYADWCGPCQMMVPILEKVNTQLKDRLRIVKIDTEKYAALASQYQISALPTLVLFKQGQPVNRIEGVLQADQLIQHLQSLL
;
A
#
# COMPACT_ATOMS: atom_id res chain seq x y z
N MET A 1 18.48 -9.90 19.22
CA MET A 1 18.61 -9.42 17.84
C MET A 1 17.27 -9.43 17.14
N THR A 2 16.91 -8.33 16.55
CA THR A 2 15.68 -8.29 15.77
C THR A 2 15.91 -9.01 14.46
N THR A 3 15.21 -10.09 14.26
CA THR A 3 15.29 -10.81 12.99
C THR A 3 14.36 -10.13 11.99
N LYS A 4 14.94 -9.66 10.92
CA LYS A 4 14.14 -9.12 9.84
C LYS A 4 13.37 -10.26 9.19
N LYS A 5 12.05 -10.15 9.14
CA LYS A 5 11.25 -11.11 8.40
C LYS A 5 11.62 -11.00 6.92
N GLN A 6 11.92 -12.13 6.32
CA GLN A 6 12.19 -12.22 4.90
C GLN A 6 11.02 -12.93 4.23
N PHE A 7 10.59 -12.39 3.10
CA PHE A 7 9.49 -12.96 2.34
C PHE A 7 10.00 -13.31 0.94
N ASN A 8 9.72 -14.52 0.50
CA ASN A 8 10.13 -14.99 -0.82
C ASN A 8 9.20 -14.49 -1.92
N SER A 9 8.02 -14.00 -1.55
CA SER A 9 7.05 -13.52 -2.51
C SER A 9 6.18 -12.42 -1.89
N PHE A 10 5.51 -11.70 -2.75
CA PHE A 10 4.55 -10.69 -2.33
C PHE A 10 3.41 -11.31 -1.52
N GLU A 11 2.92 -12.45 -1.97
CA GLU A 11 1.84 -13.18 -1.27
C GLU A 11 2.27 -13.59 0.13
N GLU A 12 3.49 -14.05 0.31
CA GLU A 12 4.01 -14.40 1.63
C GLU A 12 4.08 -13.18 2.54
N MET A 13 4.50 -12.06 1.99
CA MET A 13 4.57 -10.80 2.76
C MET A 13 3.17 -10.40 3.23
N LEU A 14 2.18 -10.48 2.37
CA LEU A 14 0.80 -10.14 2.72
C LEU A 14 0.23 -11.08 3.79
N SER A 15 0.38 -12.39 3.57
CA SER A 15 -0.20 -13.38 4.49
C SER A 15 0.57 -13.46 5.80
N GLY A 16 1.86 -13.13 5.80
CA GLY A 16 2.69 -13.15 7.00
C GLY A 16 2.62 -11.88 7.82
N SER A 17 1.85 -10.88 7.41
CA SER A 17 1.73 -9.63 8.14
C SER A 17 0.72 -9.77 9.28
N ASP A 18 1.10 -9.29 10.47
CA ASP A 18 0.23 -9.30 11.64
C ASP A 18 -0.87 -8.25 11.55
N VAL A 19 -0.71 -7.28 10.68
CA VAL A 19 -1.65 -6.16 10.49
C VAL A 19 -1.99 -6.05 9.02
N PRO A 20 -3.09 -5.36 8.67
CA PRO A 20 -3.40 -5.08 7.27
C PRO A 20 -2.26 -4.36 6.57
N VAL A 21 -2.14 -4.57 5.29
CA VAL A 21 -1.08 -3.99 4.46
C VAL A 21 -1.71 -3.08 3.41
N LEU A 22 -1.29 -1.83 3.40
CA LEU A 22 -1.67 -0.88 2.35
C LEU A 22 -0.54 -0.84 1.33
N VAL A 23 -0.85 -1.25 0.11
CA VAL A 23 0.14 -1.27 -0.97
C VAL A 23 -0.07 -0.08 -1.88
N ASP A 24 0.98 0.73 -2.04
CA ASP A 24 1.01 1.88 -2.94
C ASP A 24 1.67 1.47 -4.25
N PHE A 25 0.87 1.29 -5.29
CA PHE A 25 1.37 1.03 -6.63
C PHE A 25 1.68 2.36 -7.31
N TYR A 26 2.93 2.56 -7.69
CA TYR A 26 3.41 3.83 -8.21
C TYR A 26 4.37 3.63 -9.38
N ALA A 27 4.80 4.73 -9.99
CA ALA A 27 5.91 4.78 -10.94
C ALA A 27 6.71 6.05 -10.68
N ASP A 28 8.00 6.01 -11.00
CA ASP A 28 8.89 7.15 -10.73
C ASP A 28 8.51 8.39 -11.54
N TRP A 29 7.98 8.19 -12.75
CA TRP A 29 7.60 9.30 -13.64
C TRP A 29 6.23 9.91 -13.29
N CYS A 30 5.54 9.36 -12.33
CA CYS A 30 4.16 9.74 -12.03
C CYS A 30 4.14 10.89 -11.01
N GLY A 31 3.75 12.10 -11.46
CA GLY A 31 3.65 13.27 -10.60
C GLY A 31 2.68 13.08 -9.44
N PRO A 32 1.43 12.65 -9.68
CA PRO A 32 0.48 12.38 -8.58
C PRO A 32 0.99 11.36 -7.57
N CYS A 33 1.77 10.37 -8.00
CA CYS A 33 2.36 9.39 -7.10
C CYS A 33 3.31 10.06 -6.10
N GLN A 34 4.05 11.08 -6.55
CA GLN A 34 4.94 11.81 -5.67
C GLN A 34 4.20 12.63 -4.63
N MET A 35 2.99 13.09 -4.95
CA MET A 35 2.13 13.78 -4.01
C MET A 35 1.71 12.87 -2.86
N MET A 36 1.66 11.57 -3.09
CA MET A 36 1.29 10.60 -2.07
C MET A 36 2.39 10.41 -1.01
N VAL A 37 3.64 10.77 -1.30
CA VAL A 37 4.75 10.52 -0.36
C VAL A 37 4.49 11.19 1.01
N PRO A 38 4.27 12.52 1.08
CA PRO A 38 3.99 13.14 2.38
C PRO A 38 2.66 12.70 2.97
N ILE A 39 1.68 12.38 2.13
CA ILE A 39 0.38 11.88 2.59
C ILE A 39 0.55 10.55 3.31
N LEU A 40 1.27 9.62 2.70
CA LEU A 40 1.50 8.31 3.29
C LEU A 40 2.38 8.37 4.54
N GLU A 41 3.27 9.35 4.62
CA GLU A 41 4.04 9.57 5.85
C GLU A 41 3.13 9.94 7.01
N LYS A 42 2.13 10.79 6.77
CA LYS A 42 1.15 11.15 7.80
C LYS A 42 0.29 9.96 8.19
N VAL A 43 -0.13 9.17 7.20
CA VAL A 43 -0.90 7.94 7.46
C VAL A 43 -0.09 6.99 8.33
N ASN A 44 1.18 6.80 7.98
CA ASN A 44 2.06 5.90 8.74
C ASN A 44 2.25 6.39 10.18
N THR A 45 2.44 7.69 10.37
CA THR A 45 2.60 8.25 11.71
C THR A 45 1.38 7.96 12.59
N GLN A 46 0.19 8.05 12.01
CA GLN A 46 -1.05 7.88 12.77
C GLN A 46 -1.47 6.43 12.95
N LEU A 47 -1.14 5.56 11.99
CA LEU A 47 -1.68 4.20 11.95
C LEU A 47 -0.60 3.11 11.97
N LYS A 48 0.64 3.43 12.28
CA LYS A 48 1.77 2.50 12.14
C LYS A 48 1.64 1.23 12.98
N ASP A 49 0.89 1.27 14.08
CA ASP A 49 0.68 0.10 14.92
C ASP A 49 -0.47 -0.78 14.43
N ARG A 50 -1.24 -0.29 13.45
CA ARG A 50 -2.43 -0.97 12.95
C ARG A 50 -2.37 -1.24 11.46
N LEU A 51 -1.33 -0.76 10.78
CA LEU A 51 -1.24 -0.80 9.32
C LEU A 51 0.22 -0.79 8.91
N ARG A 52 0.55 -1.61 7.94
CA ARG A 52 1.87 -1.58 7.29
C ARG A 52 1.69 -0.98 5.89
N ILE A 53 2.59 -0.07 5.51
CA ILE A 53 2.57 0.53 4.18
C ILE A 53 3.75 -0.03 3.38
N VAL A 54 3.46 -0.51 2.18
CA VAL A 54 4.45 -1.08 1.25
C VAL A 54 4.31 -0.38 -0.09
N LYS A 55 5.44 -0.06 -0.73
CA LYS A 55 5.45 0.61 -2.03
C LYS A 55 5.91 -0.37 -3.11
N ILE A 56 5.18 -0.43 -4.21
CA ILE A 56 5.49 -1.29 -5.34
C ILE A 56 5.63 -0.46 -6.61
N ASP A 57 6.82 -0.49 -7.19
CA ASP A 57 7.11 0.15 -8.47
C ASP A 57 6.53 -0.71 -9.58
N THR A 58 5.54 -0.17 -10.29
CA THR A 58 4.80 -0.94 -11.31
C THR A 58 5.63 -1.24 -12.55
N GLU A 59 6.69 -0.49 -12.80
CA GLU A 59 7.58 -0.78 -13.93
C GLU A 59 8.54 -1.92 -13.58
N LYS A 60 9.04 -1.90 -12.35
CA LYS A 60 9.93 -2.95 -11.86
C LYS A 60 9.18 -4.26 -11.63
N TYR A 61 7.94 -4.18 -11.16
CA TYR A 61 7.11 -5.34 -10.84
C TYR A 61 5.85 -5.36 -11.70
N ALA A 62 6.07 -5.35 -13.02
CA ALA A 62 4.96 -5.23 -14.00
C ALA A 62 3.98 -6.40 -13.91
N ALA A 63 4.48 -7.61 -13.67
CA ALA A 63 3.61 -8.78 -13.55
C ALA A 63 2.67 -8.65 -12.34
N LEU A 64 3.18 -8.12 -11.24
CA LEU A 64 2.39 -7.90 -10.04
C LEU A 64 1.31 -6.85 -10.27
N ALA A 65 1.68 -5.74 -10.93
CA ALA A 65 0.72 -4.69 -11.27
C ALA A 65 -0.38 -5.25 -12.17
N SER A 66 -0.02 -6.09 -13.13
CA SER A 66 -0.98 -6.74 -14.01
C SER A 66 -1.92 -7.68 -13.25
N GLN A 67 -1.36 -8.45 -12.32
CA GLN A 67 -2.13 -9.37 -11.50
C GLN A 67 -3.27 -8.66 -10.75
N TYR A 68 -3.00 -7.47 -10.25
CA TYR A 68 -4.00 -6.69 -9.51
C TYR A 68 -4.70 -5.66 -10.37
N GLN A 69 -4.52 -5.74 -11.69
CA GLN A 69 -5.22 -4.90 -12.67
C GLN A 69 -5.03 -3.41 -12.37
N ILE A 70 -3.78 -3.02 -12.14
CA ILE A 70 -3.43 -1.62 -11.86
C ILE A 70 -3.41 -0.87 -13.20
N SER A 71 -4.41 -0.03 -13.43
CA SER A 71 -4.56 0.72 -14.67
C SER A 71 -4.41 2.23 -14.49
N ALA A 72 -4.40 2.71 -13.26
CA ALA A 72 -4.23 4.13 -12.93
C ALA A 72 -3.18 4.25 -11.83
N LEU A 73 -2.45 5.37 -11.80
CA LEU A 73 -1.43 5.62 -10.77
C LEU A 73 -1.65 6.98 -10.13
N PRO A 74 -1.51 7.09 -8.82
CA PRO A 74 -1.27 6.00 -7.88
C PRO A 74 -2.52 5.17 -7.64
N THR A 75 -2.34 3.90 -7.28
CA THR A 75 -3.43 3.06 -6.80
C THR A 75 -3.01 2.46 -5.47
N LEU A 76 -3.85 2.64 -4.46
CA LEU A 76 -3.65 2.04 -3.15
C LEU A 76 -4.58 0.84 -3.02
N VAL A 77 -4.04 -0.29 -2.61
CA VAL A 77 -4.86 -1.48 -2.35
C VAL A 77 -4.61 -1.91 -0.90
N LEU A 78 -5.69 -2.02 -0.14
CA LEU A 78 -5.62 -2.51 1.24
C LEU A 78 -5.84 -4.01 1.23
N PHE A 79 -4.90 -4.72 1.84
CA PHE A 79 -4.97 -6.17 1.99
C PHE A 79 -5.18 -6.53 3.46
N LYS A 80 -6.09 -7.47 3.70
CA LYS A 80 -6.27 -8.04 5.04
C LYS A 80 -6.18 -9.56 4.90
N GLN A 81 -5.27 -10.16 5.68
CA GLN A 81 -5.06 -11.61 5.66
C GLN A 81 -4.79 -12.14 4.25
N GLY A 82 -4.00 -11.38 3.51
CA GLY A 82 -3.60 -11.76 2.16
C GLY A 82 -4.60 -11.45 1.06
N GLN A 83 -5.77 -10.90 1.39
CA GLN A 83 -6.82 -10.64 0.41
C GLN A 83 -7.04 -9.14 0.23
N PRO A 84 -7.22 -8.68 -1.02
CA PRO A 84 -7.54 -7.26 -1.26
C PRO A 84 -8.97 -6.99 -0.81
N VAL A 85 -9.13 -5.98 0.05
CA VAL A 85 -10.44 -5.63 0.60
C VAL A 85 -10.89 -4.23 0.22
N ASN A 86 -9.99 -3.39 -0.28
CA ASN A 86 -10.34 -2.03 -0.69
C ASN A 86 -9.32 -1.52 -1.70
N ARG A 87 -9.76 -0.66 -2.60
CA ARG A 87 -8.92 -0.05 -3.63
C ARG A 87 -9.26 1.43 -3.74
N ILE A 88 -8.21 2.25 -3.80
CA ILE A 88 -8.35 3.70 -3.98
C ILE A 88 -7.49 4.09 -5.17
N GLU A 89 -8.11 4.65 -6.21
CA GLU A 89 -7.40 5.15 -7.37
C GLU A 89 -7.29 6.67 -7.30
N GLY A 90 -6.09 7.20 -7.55
CA GLY A 90 -5.82 8.63 -7.48
C GLY A 90 -5.41 9.08 -6.09
N VAL A 91 -5.30 10.40 -5.93
CA VAL A 91 -4.79 11.02 -4.70
C VAL A 91 -5.95 11.37 -3.77
N LEU A 92 -5.83 10.98 -2.50
CA LEU A 92 -6.67 11.49 -1.42
C LEU A 92 -5.79 12.27 -0.45
N GLN A 93 -6.36 13.30 0.15
CA GLN A 93 -5.66 14.03 1.21
C GLN A 93 -5.54 13.16 2.46
N ALA A 94 -4.53 13.46 3.28
CA ALA A 94 -4.19 12.62 4.42
C ALA A 94 -5.37 12.39 5.36
N ASP A 95 -6.13 13.44 5.69
CA ASP A 95 -7.26 13.33 6.61
C ASP A 95 -8.32 12.38 6.09
N GLN A 96 -8.64 12.51 4.81
CA GLN A 96 -9.65 11.67 4.17
C GLN A 96 -9.19 10.21 4.10
N LEU A 97 -7.92 10.02 3.77
CA LEU A 97 -7.35 8.68 3.66
C LEU A 97 -7.30 7.99 5.03
N ILE A 98 -6.87 8.71 6.07
CA ILE A 98 -6.82 8.17 7.42
C ILE A 98 -8.22 7.77 7.89
N GLN A 99 -9.19 8.65 7.69
CA GLN A 99 -10.57 8.38 8.10
C GLN A 99 -11.13 7.16 7.36
N HIS A 100 -10.87 7.07 6.06
CA HIS A 100 -11.31 5.94 5.26
C HIS A 100 -10.69 4.63 5.74
N LEU A 101 -9.37 4.63 5.96
CA LEU A 101 -8.67 3.43 6.42
C LEU A 101 -9.13 3.00 7.81
N GLN A 102 -9.33 3.95 8.73
CA GLN A 102 -9.80 3.62 10.07
C GLN A 102 -11.15 2.90 10.06
N SER A 103 -11.98 3.20 9.07
CA SER A 103 -13.29 2.52 8.96
C SER A 103 -13.13 1.06 8.51
N LEU A 104 -11.98 0.68 8.00
CA LEU A 104 -11.72 -0.65 7.47
C LEU A 104 -10.81 -1.49 8.35
N LEU A 105 -10.14 -0.88 9.32
CA LEU A 105 -9.19 -1.58 10.20
C LEU A 105 -9.83 -2.21 11.42
#